data_4a223422981ebcc91fa53338dd9748ea
#
_entry.id   4a223422981ebcc91fa53338dd9748ea
#
_cell.length_a   1.000
_cell.length_b   1.000
_cell.length_c   1.000
_cell.angle_alpha   90.00
_cell.angle_beta   90.00
_cell.angle_gamma   90.00
#
_symmetry.space_group_name_H-M   'P 1'
#
loop_
_entity.id
_entity.type
_entity.pdbx_description
1 polymer ?
#
loop_
_entity_poly.entity_id
_entity_poly.type
_entity_poly.pdbx_seq_one_letter_code
_entity_poly.pdbx_strand_id
1 'polypeptide(L)'
;MPEPLQIALPPARTDVSVLILFFNRPEPLARVFEAVRKARPARLFLYQDGPRGERDKEGIEACRKVVEVVDWQCEVHRNYQKVNAGCNPSNFNAQRWAFSLTDKCIILEDDSIPSQSFFPFCKEMLDRYADDERIVMVEGFNSEERWDAPYDYFFTSWQAIWGWATWKRVVDSWDPTYAWQDDPYAMRLLRNKVRGHQITPHMIDACRDHRATGKAYYVSLLWSTLMLQSGLAIVPARNMVTNLGAVPGSTHYGSDLDTMPRRLRRMFTMPAYELNFPLKHPPFVVEDVAYKEAVYRTYALGHPWIKVGRSLEELWLNLRRGRFKVIAKALRRRIDKWRGKVKHT
;
A
#
# COMPACT_ATOMS: atom_id res chain seq x y z
N MET A 1 -30.26 43.21 -9.55
CA MET A 1 -29.10 42.69 -8.80
C MET A 1 -28.24 41.97 -9.82
N PRO A 2 -26.94 42.25 -9.97
CA PRO A 2 -26.11 41.47 -10.86
C PRO A 2 -26.03 40.04 -10.40
N GLU A 3 -26.18 39.08 -11.34
CA GLU A 3 -25.98 37.68 -11.03
C GLU A 3 -24.56 37.45 -10.45
N PRO A 4 -24.41 36.61 -9.42
CA PRO A 4 -23.09 36.32 -8.88
C PRO A 4 -22.23 35.70 -9.98
N LEU A 5 -21.07 36.28 -10.23
CA LEU A 5 -20.04 35.74 -11.15
C LEU A 5 -19.75 34.28 -10.70
N GLN A 6 -20.26 33.33 -11.49
CA GLN A 6 -19.86 31.93 -11.35
C GLN A 6 -18.39 31.84 -11.77
N ILE A 7 -17.50 31.80 -10.79
CA ILE A 7 -16.08 31.53 -11.03
C ILE A 7 -16.00 30.09 -11.55
N ALA A 8 -15.64 29.93 -12.81
CA ALA A 8 -15.47 28.61 -13.41
C ALA A 8 -14.38 27.83 -12.67
N LEU A 9 -14.70 26.61 -12.28
CA LEU A 9 -13.72 25.74 -11.63
C LEU A 9 -12.53 25.46 -12.57
N PRO A 10 -11.29 25.46 -12.05
CA PRO A 10 -10.10 25.15 -12.84
C PRO A 10 -10.21 23.73 -13.44
N PRO A 11 -9.71 23.52 -14.68
CA PRO A 11 -9.81 22.24 -15.35
C PRO A 11 -9.01 21.14 -14.66
N ALA A 12 -9.41 19.89 -14.89
CA ALA A 12 -8.61 18.73 -14.54
C ALA A 12 -7.24 18.76 -15.24
N ARG A 13 -6.22 18.16 -14.62
CA ARG A 13 -4.85 18.08 -15.15
C ARG A 13 -4.47 16.67 -15.57
N THR A 14 -5.12 15.66 -14.99
CA THR A 14 -4.91 14.25 -15.34
C THR A 14 -6.24 13.54 -15.53
N ASP A 15 -6.30 12.68 -16.54
CA ASP A 15 -7.45 11.83 -16.86
C ASP A 15 -7.42 10.49 -16.09
N VAL A 16 -6.35 10.20 -15.32
CA VAL A 16 -6.29 9.02 -14.48
C VAL A 16 -7.15 9.24 -13.25
N SER A 17 -8.02 8.26 -12.97
CA SER A 17 -8.84 8.23 -11.77
C SER A 17 -7.99 8.08 -10.51
N VAL A 18 -8.41 8.70 -9.40
CA VAL A 18 -7.78 8.55 -8.09
C VAL A 18 -8.80 8.03 -7.09
N LEU A 19 -8.46 6.97 -6.38
CA LEU A 19 -9.21 6.45 -5.24
C LEU A 19 -8.48 6.82 -3.95
N ILE A 20 -9.17 7.48 -3.03
CA ILE A 20 -8.70 7.71 -1.66
C ILE A 20 -9.51 6.84 -0.71
N LEU A 21 -8.79 5.97 0.02
CA LEU A 21 -9.34 5.16 1.10
C LEU A 21 -9.02 5.82 2.43
N PHE A 22 -10.03 6.03 3.26
CA PHE A 22 -9.83 6.68 4.55
C PHE A 22 -10.82 6.17 5.60
N PHE A 23 -10.55 6.49 6.86
CA PHE A 23 -11.40 6.08 7.96
C PHE A 23 -11.74 7.25 8.89
N ASN A 24 -10.93 7.50 9.93
CA ASN A 24 -11.21 8.47 10.97
C ASN A 24 -10.01 9.34 11.38
N ARG A 25 -9.05 9.55 10.47
CA ARG A 25 -7.82 10.33 10.69
C ARG A 25 -7.80 11.58 9.79
N PRO A 26 -8.39 12.70 10.21
CA PRO A 26 -8.55 13.87 9.36
C PRO A 26 -7.22 14.58 9.03
N GLU A 27 -6.25 14.61 9.93
CA GLU A 27 -4.97 15.31 9.72
C GLU A 27 -4.12 14.71 8.59
N PRO A 28 -3.77 13.39 8.57
CA PRO A 28 -3.05 12.82 7.48
C PRO A 28 -3.88 12.84 6.18
N LEU A 29 -5.20 12.60 6.25
CA LEU A 29 -6.09 12.69 5.09
C LEU A 29 -6.04 14.08 4.44
N ALA A 30 -6.01 15.15 5.22
CA ALA A 30 -5.93 16.51 4.68
C ALA A 30 -4.67 16.72 3.83
N ARG A 31 -3.55 16.13 4.22
CA ARG A 31 -2.28 16.20 3.47
C ARG A 31 -2.35 15.39 2.17
N VAL A 32 -2.94 14.19 2.20
CA VAL A 32 -3.15 13.37 1.00
C VAL A 32 -4.12 14.08 0.05
N PHE A 33 -5.23 14.59 0.56
CA PHE A 33 -6.23 15.30 -0.24
C PHE A 33 -5.65 16.57 -0.89
N GLU A 34 -4.80 17.32 -0.18
CA GLU A 34 -4.12 18.50 -0.76
C GLU A 34 -3.17 18.11 -1.90
N ALA A 35 -2.48 16.97 -1.82
CA ALA A 35 -1.67 16.48 -2.93
C ALA A 35 -2.55 16.11 -4.14
N VAL A 36 -3.68 15.46 -3.93
CA VAL A 36 -4.66 15.14 -4.98
C VAL A 36 -5.30 16.39 -5.56
N ARG A 37 -5.64 17.38 -4.71
CA ARG A 37 -6.18 18.69 -5.12
C ARG A 37 -5.24 19.42 -6.08
N LYS A 38 -3.92 19.40 -5.81
CA LYS A 38 -2.91 19.99 -6.71
C LYS A 38 -2.80 19.24 -8.03
N ALA A 39 -2.94 17.93 -8.02
CA ALA A 39 -2.90 17.08 -9.21
C ALA A 39 -4.16 17.22 -10.07
N ARG A 40 -5.30 17.59 -9.49
CA ARG A 40 -6.59 17.77 -10.16
C ARG A 40 -6.97 16.63 -11.09
N PRO A 41 -7.25 15.41 -10.57
CA PRO A 41 -7.73 14.30 -11.40
C PRO A 41 -9.13 14.61 -11.96
N ALA A 42 -9.41 14.13 -13.17
CA ALA A 42 -10.72 14.28 -13.80
C ALA A 42 -11.80 13.42 -13.08
N ARG A 43 -11.40 12.37 -12.37
CA ARG A 43 -12.30 11.50 -11.60
C ARG A 43 -11.71 11.16 -10.25
N LEU A 44 -12.51 11.30 -9.19
CA LEU A 44 -12.13 11.06 -7.80
C LEU A 44 -13.11 10.11 -7.13
N PHE A 45 -12.59 9.02 -6.60
CA PHE A 45 -13.32 8.07 -5.77
C PHE A 45 -12.95 8.28 -4.31
N LEU A 46 -13.95 8.47 -3.45
CA LEU A 46 -13.81 8.67 -2.01
C LEU A 46 -14.51 7.52 -1.29
N TYR A 47 -13.73 6.60 -0.72
CA TYR A 47 -14.26 5.47 0.01
C TYR A 47 -13.90 5.58 1.49
N GLN A 48 -14.92 5.54 2.35
CA GLN A 48 -14.76 5.60 3.80
C GLN A 48 -15.39 4.38 4.47
N ASP A 49 -14.62 3.67 5.30
CA ASP A 49 -15.15 2.59 6.13
C ASP A 49 -16.07 3.15 7.24
N GLY A 50 -17.03 2.34 7.67
CA GLY A 50 -18.00 2.69 8.69
C GLY A 50 -17.41 2.70 10.11
N PRO A 51 -18.14 3.29 11.09
CA PRO A 51 -17.67 3.34 12.46
C PRO A 51 -17.69 1.95 13.13
N ARG A 52 -16.67 1.67 13.97
CA ARG A 52 -16.63 0.52 14.89
C ARG A 52 -17.53 0.75 16.12
N GLY A 53 -17.82 2.02 16.41
CA GLY A 53 -18.65 2.47 17.53
C GLY A 53 -18.66 3.99 17.63
N GLU A 54 -19.25 4.53 18.70
CA GLU A 54 -19.46 5.98 18.90
C GLU A 54 -18.15 6.79 18.83
N ARG A 55 -17.04 6.22 19.32
CA ARG A 55 -15.73 6.90 19.37
C ARG A 55 -15.16 7.27 17.99
N ASP A 56 -15.60 6.58 16.95
CA ASP A 56 -15.09 6.82 15.59
C ASP A 56 -15.89 7.93 14.87
N LYS A 57 -17.11 8.25 15.32
CA LYS A 57 -18.03 9.15 14.61
C LYS A 57 -17.47 10.53 14.38
N GLU A 58 -16.88 11.13 15.40
CA GLU A 58 -16.28 12.47 15.30
C GLU A 58 -15.17 12.52 14.25
N GLY A 59 -14.24 11.55 14.29
CA GLY A 59 -13.16 11.46 13.29
C GLY A 59 -13.67 11.17 11.88
N ILE A 60 -14.71 10.34 11.75
CA ILE A 60 -15.37 10.05 10.47
C ILE A 60 -15.96 11.33 9.85
N GLU A 61 -16.73 12.10 10.63
CA GLU A 61 -17.31 13.35 10.15
C GLU A 61 -16.25 14.41 9.86
N ALA A 62 -15.19 14.48 10.66
CA ALA A 62 -14.06 15.37 10.37
C ALA A 62 -13.36 15.01 9.06
N CYS A 63 -13.17 13.72 8.76
CA CYS A 63 -12.63 13.27 7.48
C CYS A 63 -13.55 13.65 6.30
N ARG A 64 -14.87 13.52 6.43
CA ARG A 64 -15.82 13.95 5.38
C ARG A 64 -15.70 15.42 5.07
N LYS A 65 -15.57 16.27 6.10
CA LYS A 65 -15.36 17.72 5.91
C LYS A 65 -14.08 18.03 5.14
N VAL A 66 -13.00 17.27 5.36
CA VAL A 66 -11.73 17.44 4.62
C VAL A 66 -11.92 17.23 3.12
N VAL A 67 -12.72 16.25 2.71
CA VAL A 67 -12.89 15.86 1.29
C VAL A 67 -14.20 16.38 0.68
N GLU A 68 -14.91 17.25 1.40
CA GLU A 68 -16.23 17.76 0.98
C GLU A 68 -16.11 18.65 -0.26
N VAL A 69 -15.16 19.59 -0.21
CA VAL A 69 -14.98 20.62 -1.25
C VAL A 69 -13.93 20.18 -2.27
N VAL A 70 -14.41 19.89 -3.48
CA VAL A 70 -13.58 19.64 -4.66
C VAL A 70 -13.68 20.89 -5.55
N ASP A 71 -12.63 21.68 -5.57
CA ASP A 71 -12.59 23.01 -6.19
C ASP A 71 -11.97 23.03 -7.59
N TRP A 72 -12.05 21.91 -8.30
CA TRP A 72 -11.68 21.78 -9.72
C TRP A 72 -12.72 20.94 -10.47
N GLN A 73 -12.70 20.97 -11.80
CA GLN A 73 -13.58 20.15 -12.63
C GLN A 73 -13.26 18.65 -12.41
N CYS A 74 -14.15 17.94 -11.73
CA CYS A 74 -13.95 16.56 -11.31
C CYS A 74 -15.27 15.80 -11.20
N GLU A 75 -15.33 14.61 -11.75
CA GLU A 75 -16.39 13.64 -11.47
C GLU A 75 -16.11 12.97 -10.13
N VAL A 76 -16.90 13.26 -9.10
CA VAL A 76 -16.67 12.80 -7.73
C VAL A 76 -17.67 11.71 -7.35
N HIS A 77 -17.14 10.53 -7.04
CA HIS A 77 -17.90 9.39 -6.51
C HIS A 77 -17.62 9.21 -5.03
N ARG A 78 -18.67 9.13 -4.21
CA ARG A 78 -18.56 8.94 -2.76
C ARG A 78 -19.23 7.64 -2.34
N ASN A 79 -18.51 6.81 -1.58
CA ASN A 79 -19.02 5.54 -1.05
C ASN A 79 -18.65 5.45 0.45
N TYR A 80 -19.55 5.89 1.29
CA TYR A 80 -19.37 5.94 2.75
C TYR A 80 -20.14 4.81 3.40
N GLN A 81 -19.41 3.90 4.05
CA GLN A 81 -19.98 2.71 4.66
C GLN A 81 -20.68 3.05 5.98
N LYS A 82 -21.79 2.36 6.26
CA LYS A 82 -22.53 2.50 7.51
C LYS A 82 -21.98 1.63 8.64
N VAL A 83 -21.33 0.53 8.28
CA VAL A 83 -20.79 -0.47 9.20
C VAL A 83 -19.31 -0.69 8.89
N ASN A 84 -18.50 -0.86 9.92
CA ASN A 84 -17.08 -1.13 9.77
C ASN A 84 -16.84 -2.54 9.25
N ALA A 85 -16.20 -2.62 8.09
CA ALA A 85 -15.77 -3.90 7.50
C ALA A 85 -14.37 -4.31 7.95
N GLY A 86 -13.60 -3.37 8.48
CA GLY A 86 -12.19 -3.52 8.82
C GLY A 86 -11.26 -3.23 7.64
N CYS A 87 -10.01 -2.90 7.92
CA CYS A 87 -9.04 -2.39 6.97
C CYS A 87 -8.98 -3.21 5.67
N ASN A 88 -8.72 -4.52 5.74
CA ASN A 88 -8.53 -5.36 4.55
C ASN A 88 -9.80 -5.56 3.71
N PRO A 89 -10.96 -5.93 4.28
CA PRO A 89 -12.20 -6.01 3.52
C PRO A 89 -12.64 -4.66 2.94
N SER A 90 -12.47 -3.57 3.67
CA SER A 90 -12.75 -2.21 3.17
C SER A 90 -11.92 -1.88 1.95
N ASN A 91 -10.62 -2.14 1.98
CA ASN A 91 -9.72 -1.93 0.85
C ASN A 91 -10.12 -2.77 -0.36
N PHE A 92 -10.45 -4.05 -0.17
CA PHE A 92 -10.95 -4.91 -1.24
C PHE A 92 -12.23 -4.35 -1.86
N ASN A 93 -13.22 -4.02 -1.04
CA ASN A 93 -14.51 -3.50 -1.48
C ASN A 93 -14.37 -2.16 -2.22
N ALA A 94 -13.52 -1.26 -1.70
CA ALA A 94 -13.27 0.04 -2.31
C ALA A 94 -12.68 -0.10 -3.71
N GLN A 95 -11.71 -0.98 -3.89
CA GLN A 95 -11.08 -1.21 -5.18
C GLN A 95 -12.04 -1.89 -6.16
N ARG A 96 -12.77 -2.95 -5.72
CA ARG A 96 -13.80 -3.56 -6.56
C ARG A 96 -14.86 -2.55 -7.01
N TRP A 97 -15.29 -1.66 -6.11
CA TRP A 97 -16.23 -0.60 -6.44
C TRP A 97 -15.65 0.42 -7.43
N ALA A 98 -14.46 0.97 -7.19
CA ALA A 98 -13.86 1.95 -8.07
C ALA A 98 -13.63 1.35 -9.46
N PHE A 99 -13.09 0.14 -9.56
CA PHE A 99 -12.83 -0.54 -10.83
C PHE A 99 -14.08 -1.07 -11.54
N SER A 100 -15.27 -1.00 -10.91
CA SER A 100 -16.52 -1.16 -11.64
C SER A 100 -16.91 0.07 -12.49
N LEU A 101 -16.24 1.22 -12.26
CA LEU A 101 -16.53 2.50 -12.88
C LEU A 101 -15.35 3.09 -13.68
N THR A 102 -14.15 2.46 -13.59
CA THR A 102 -12.96 2.92 -14.31
C THR A 102 -12.04 1.74 -14.66
N ASP A 103 -11.28 1.86 -15.74
CA ASP A 103 -10.36 0.81 -16.20
C ASP A 103 -8.97 0.91 -15.59
N LYS A 104 -8.58 2.08 -15.08
CA LYS A 104 -7.29 2.34 -14.45
C LYS A 104 -7.45 3.36 -13.33
N CYS A 105 -6.73 3.15 -12.23
CA CYS A 105 -6.87 3.99 -11.05
C CYS A 105 -5.58 4.04 -10.22
N ILE A 106 -5.28 5.23 -9.67
CA ILE A 106 -4.32 5.44 -8.61
C ILE A 106 -5.03 5.17 -7.28
N ILE A 107 -4.40 4.43 -6.38
CA ILE A 107 -4.92 4.06 -5.07
C ILE A 107 -4.04 4.70 -3.99
N LEU A 108 -4.66 5.52 -3.13
CA LEU A 108 -4.02 6.18 -1.99
C LEU A 108 -4.78 5.85 -0.70
N GLU A 109 -4.04 5.57 0.36
CA GLU A 109 -4.59 5.50 1.71
C GLU A 109 -4.43 6.87 2.39
N ASP A 110 -5.18 7.12 3.45
CA ASP A 110 -5.23 8.42 4.14
C ASP A 110 -3.91 8.87 4.78
N ASP A 111 -2.86 8.04 4.74
CA ASP A 111 -1.52 8.33 5.25
C ASP A 111 -0.40 8.26 4.18
N SER A 112 -0.75 8.06 2.93
CA SER A 112 0.21 7.90 1.82
C SER A 112 0.25 9.18 0.98
N ILE A 113 1.24 10.05 1.25
CA ILE A 113 1.37 11.37 0.60
C ILE A 113 2.27 11.27 -0.63
N PRO A 114 1.73 11.41 -1.84
CA PRO A 114 2.52 11.38 -3.07
C PRO A 114 3.18 12.72 -3.37
N SER A 115 4.33 12.68 -4.08
CA SER A 115 4.89 13.82 -4.78
C SER A 115 4.02 14.22 -5.97
N GLN A 116 4.19 15.41 -6.53
CA GLN A 116 3.36 15.84 -7.64
C GLN A 116 3.66 15.09 -8.93
N SER A 117 4.89 14.71 -9.16
CA SER A 117 5.29 13.89 -10.33
C SER A 117 4.79 12.44 -10.27
N PHE A 118 4.31 11.97 -9.11
CA PHE A 118 3.70 10.64 -9.00
C PHE A 118 2.48 10.47 -9.92
N PHE A 119 1.64 11.50 -10.05
CA PHE A 119 0.43 11.41 -10.87
C PHE A 119 0.74 11.27 -12.37
N PRO A 120 1.56 12.13 -12.99
CA PRO A 120 1.96 11.94 -14.38
C PRO A 120 2.81 10.68 -14.58
N PHE A 121 3.63 10.27 -13.60
CA PHE A 121 4.34 8.99 -13.64
C PHE A 121 3.35 7.82 -13.74
N CYS A 122 2.36 7.74 -12.86
CA CYS A 122 1.33 6.70 -12.91
C CYS A 122 0.58 6.72 -14.22
N LYS A 123 0.18 7.91 -14.72
CA LYS A 123 -0.49 8.03 -16.02
C LYS A 123 0.34 7.43 -17.13
N GLU A 124 1.60 7.83 -17.26
CA GLU A 124 2.48 7.37 -18.32
C GLU A 124 2.73 5.86 -18.25
N MET A 125 2.92 5.30 -17.04
CA MET A 125 3.10 3.87 -16.87
C MET A 125 1.81 3.08 -17.14
N LEU A 126 0.65 3.56 -16.69
CA LEU A 126 -0.63 2.94 -16.96
C LEU A 126 -1.00 2.94 -18.45
N ASP A 127 -0.63 3.98 -19.17
CA ASP A 127 -0.85 4.07 -20.62
C ASP A 127 0.14 3.20 -21.39
N ARG A 128 1.43 3.27 -21.04
CA ARG A 128 2.51 2.56 -21.73
C ARG A 128 2.41 1.05 -21.61
N TYR A 129 1.96 0.54 -20.47
CA TYR A 129 1.88 -0.90 -20.17
C TYR A 129 0.43 -1.40 -20.08
N ALA A 130 -0.52 -0.71 -20.72
CA ALA A 130 -1.94 -1.07 -20.68
C ALA A 130 -2.18 -2.52 -21.15
N ASP A 131 -1.51 -2.92 -22.23
CA ASP A 131 -1.67 -4.22 -22.89
C ASP A 131 -0.59 -5.24 -22.46
N ASP A 132 0.33 -4.87 -21.59
CA ASP A 132 1.36 -5.79 -21.09
C ASP A 132 0.87 -6.51 -19.83
N GLU A 133 0.36 -7.72 -20.00
CA GLU A 133 -0.18 -8.53 -18.90
C GLU A 133 0.87 -8.96 -17.88
N ARG A 134 2.17 -8.84 -18.19
CA ARG A 134 3.25 -9.07 -17.22
C ARG A 134 3.25 -8.02 -16.11
N ILE A 135 2.75 -6.81 -16.40
CA ILE A 135 2.73 -5.71 -15.44
C ILE A 135 1.41 -5.72 -14.66
N VAL A 136 1.52 -5.88 -13.35
CA VAL A 136 0.39 -6.01 -12.43
C VAL A 136 0.10 -4.69 -11.70
N MET A 137 1.13 -3.89 -11.42
CA MET A 137 0.98 -2.66 -10.68
C MET A 137 2.09 -1.64 -10.99
N VAL A 138 1.80 -0.39 -10.68
CA VAL A 138 2.74 0.73 -10.68
C VAL A 138 2.86 1.23 -9.26
N GLU A 139 4.03 1.16 -8.66
CA GLU A 139 4.29 1.62 -7.30
C GLU A 139 4.75 3.08 -7.28
N GLY A 140 4.38 3.81 -6.23
CA GLY A 140 5.00 5.09 -5.90
C GLY A 140 6.08 4.97 -4.83
N PHE A 141 6.00 3.91 -4.02
CA PHE A 141 6.90 3.69 -2.90
C PHE A 141 8.11 2.82 -3.32
N ASN A 142 9.31 3.37 -3.18
CA ASN A 142 10.55 2.60 -3.33
C ASN A 142 11.08 2.22 -1.94
N SER A 143 11.05 0.93 -1.60
CA SER A 143 11.43 0.41 -0.27
C SER A 143 12.90 0.70 0.11
N GLU A 144 13.77 0.98 -0.86
CA GLU A 144 15.17 1.36 -0.66
C GLU A 144 15.41 2.88 -0.78
N GLU A 145 14.32 3.70 -0.92
CA GLU A 145 14.34 5.14 -1.10
C GLU A 145 14.90 5.58 -2.47
N ARG A 146 16.05 5.06 -2.84
CA ARG A 146 16.71 5.26 -4.13
C ARG A 146 17.31 3.95 -4.58
N TRP A 147 17.22 3.68 -5.87
CA TRP A 147 17.85 2.54 -6.50
C TRP A 147 18.75 3.01 -7.63
N ASP A 148 19.94 2.43 -7.73
CA ASP A 148 20.91 2.76 -8.77
C ASP A 148 20.51 2.06 -10.07
N ALA A 149 19.65 2.73 -10.84
CA ALA A 149 19.21 2.30 -12.15
C ALA A 149 19.50 3.40 -13.18
N PRO A 150 19.88 3.06 -14.43
CA PRO A 150 20.16 4.07 -15.48
C PRO A 150 18.87 4.70 -16.01
N TYR A 151 17.71 4.23 -15.58
CA TYR A 151 16.36 4.63 -15.99
C TYR A 151 15.59 5.20 -14.80
N ASP A 152 14.47 5.87 -15.06
CA ASP A 152 13.67 6.49 -14.00
C ASP A 152 12.80 5.49 -13.23
N TYR A 153 12.72 4.25 -13.71
CA TYR A 153 12.03 3.14 -13.07
C TYR A 153 12.61 1.78 -13.52
N PHE A 154 12.22 0.72 -12.83
CA PHE A 154 12.60 -0.67 -13.11
C PHE A 154 11.46 -1.62 -12.71
N PHE A 155 11.66 -2.92 -12.91
CA PHE A 155 10.64 -3.95 -12.67
C PHE A 155 11.07 -4.91 -11.56
N THR A 156 10.12 -5.35 -10.74
CA THR A 156 10.36 -6.32 -9.67
C THR A 156 9.14 -7.21 -9.44
N SER A 157 9.34 -8.42 -8.92
CA SER A 157 8.25 -9.27 -8.41
C SER A 157 7.98 -9.06 -6.91
N TRP A 158 8.43 -7.96 -6.34
CA TRP A 158 8.03 -7.44 -5.03
C TRP A 158 6.83 -6.52 -5.19
N GLN A 159 6.04 -6.34 -4.14
CA GLN A 159 4.94 -5.38 -4.10
C GLN A 159 5.05 -4.45 -2.90
N ALA A 160 4.81 -3.16 -3.11
CA ALA A 160 4.61 -2.15 -2.09
C ALA A 160 3.31 -1.39 -2.37
N ILE A 161 2.47 -1.26 -1.34
CA ILE A 161 1.08 -0.77 -1.49
C ILE A 161 0.88 0.67 -0.99
N TRP A 162 1.94 1.37 -0.64
CA TRP A 162 1.86 2.76 -0.20
C TRP A 162 1.88 3.71 -1.40
N GLY A 163 0.66 4.06 -1.87
CA GLY A 163 0.49 4.83 -3.09
C GLY A 163 0.91 4.03 -4.34
N TRP A 164 -0.06 3.53 -5.05
CA TRP A 164 0.15 2.68 -6.21
C TRP A 164 -0.97 2.84 -7.23
N ALA A 165 -0.80 2.29 -8.41
CA ALA A 165 -1.81 2.30 -9.44
C ALA A 165 -1.89 0.94 -10.14
N THR A 166 -3.06 0.63 -10.71
CA THR A 166 -3.30 -0.61 -11.44
C THR A 166 -4.46 -0.48 -12.42
N TRP A 167 -4.78 -1.58 -13.10
CA TRP A 167 -5.83 -1.72 -14.08
C TRP A 167 -6.97 -2.61 -13.56
N LYS A 168 -8.16 -2.40 -14.13
CA LYS A 168 -9.35 -3.22 -13.87
C LYS A 168 -9.07 -4.72 -14.07
N ARG A 169 -8.32 -5.10 -15.13
CA ARG A 169 -7.97 -6.49 -15.43
C ARG A 169 -7.29 -7.20 -14.26
N VAL A 170 -6.48 -6.48 -13.49
CA VAL A 170 -5.77 -7.03 -12.31
C VAL A 170 -6.72 -7.24 -11.14
N VAL A 171 -7.58 -6.25 -10.85
CA VAL A 171 -8.56 -6.36 -9.75
C VAL A 171 -9.63 -7.40 -10.06
N ASP A 172 -10.02 -7.55 -11.33
CA ASP A 172 -10.98 -8.58 -11.76
C ASP A 172 -10.40 -10.00 -11.66
N SER A 173 -9.08 -10.17 -11.72
CA SER A 173 -8.42 -11.46 -11.54
C SER A 173 -8.29 -11.92 -10.08
N TRP A 174 -8.66 -11.08 -9.13
CA TRP A 174 -8.59 -11.44 -7.71
C TRP A 174 -9.58 -12.54 -7.34
N ASP A 175 -9.08 -13.62 -6.79
CA ASP A 175 -9.88 -14.74 -6.27
C ASP A 175 -9.91 -14.72 -4.72
N PRO A 176 -10.95 -14.13 -4.09
CA PRO A 176 -11.08 -14.08 -2.64
C PRO A 176 -11.30 -15.46 -2.00
N THR A 177 -11.55 -16.49 -2.80
CA THR A 177 -11.69 -17.88 -2.31
C THR A 177 -10.33 -18.57 -2.18
N TYR A 178 -9.27 -18.00 -2.77
CA TYR A 178 -7.93 -18.60 -2.84
C TYR A 178 -7.96 -20.04 -3.37
N ALA A 179 -8.79 -20.32 -4.40
CA ALA A 179 -8.99 -21.65 -4.96
C ALA A 179 -7.71 -22.31 -5.48
N TRP A 180 -6.71 -21.51 -5.89
CA TRP A 180 -5.39 -21.99 -6.27
C TRP A 180 -4.68 -22.86 -5.21
N GLN A 181 -5.08 -22.73 -3.91
CA GLN A 181 -4.51 -23.54 -2.83
C GLN A 181 -4.98 -25.00 -2.88
N ASP A 182 -6.07 -25.27 -3.59
CA ASP A 182 -6.62 -26.62 -3.77
C ASP A 182 -5.94 -27.36 -4.93
N ASP A 183 -5.12 -26.67 -5.74
CA ASP A 183 -4.30 -27.27 -6.78
C ASP A 183 -2.88 -27.61 -6.24
N PRO A 184 -2.57 -28.90 -6.03
CA PRO A 184 -1.26 -29.33 -5.56
C PRO A 184 -0.11 -28.96 -6.51
N TYR A 185 -0.40 -28.84 -7.82
CA TYR A 185 0.59 -28.46 -8.81
C TYR A 185 0.93 -26.96 -8.69
N ALA A 186 -0.07 -26.08 -8.65
CA ALA A 186 0.12 -24.65 -8.43
C ALA A 186 0.89 -24.38 -7.13
N MET A 187 0.52 -25.08 -6.04
CA MET A 187 1.20 -24.99 -4.75
C MET A 187 2.67 -25.42 -4.83
N ARG A 188 2.97 -26.48 -5.59
CA ARG A 188 4.35 -26.92 -5.82
C ARG A 188 5.15 -25.88 -6.61
N LEU A 189 4.57 -25.32 -7.67
CA LEU A 189 5.21 -24.30 -8.49
C LEU A 189 5.51 -23.03 -7.69
N LEU A 190 4.53 -22.54 -6.91
CA LEU A 190 4.72 -21.38 -6.05
C LEU A 190 5.85 -21.59 -5.03
N ARG A 191 5.89 -22.75 -4.37
CA ARG A 191 6.97 -23.09 -3.44
C ARG A 191 8.34 -23.16 -4.13
N ASN A 192 8.40 -23.60 -5.39
CA ASN A 192 9.64 -23.68 -6.16
C ASN A 192 10.07 -22.30 -6.68
N LYS A 193 9.13 -21.45 -7.09
CA LYS A 193 9.38 -20.10 -7.63
C LYS A 193 10.19 -19.22 -6.66
N VAL A 194 10.06 -19.49 -5.37
CA VAL A 194 10.66 -18.69 -4.31
C VAL A 194 11.62 -19.54 -3.44
N ARG A 195 12.19 -20.59 -4.03
CA ARG A 195 13.25 -21.39 -3.39
C ARG A 195 14.43 -20.49 -3.02
N GLY A 196 14.83 -20.55 -1.76
CA GLY A 196 15.93 -19.73 -1.21
C GLY A 196 15.46 -18.57 -0.33
N HIS A 197 14.21 -18.15 -0.47
CA HIS A 197 13.64 -17.09 0.38
C HIS A 197 12.49 -17.64 1.21
N GLN A 198 12.59 -17.54 2.53
CA GLN A 198 11.57 -18.01 3.48
C GLN A 198 10.25 -17.19 3.43
N ILE A 199 10.11 -16.28 2.47
CA ILE A 199 8.92 -15.44 2.32
C ILE A 199 7.73 -16.21 1.81
N THR A 200 7.94 -17.08 0.83
CA THR A 200 6.82 -17.76 0.18
C THR A 200 6.07 -18.69 1.11
N PRO A 201 6.72 -19.51 1.95
CA PRO A 201 5.99 -20.25 2.95
C PRO A 201 5.15 -19.33 3.84
N HIS A 202 5.73 -18.20 4.27
CA HIS A 202 5.02 -17.24 5.13
C HIS A 202 3.80 -16.61 4.42
N MET A 203 3.94 -16.21 3.14
CA MET A 203 2.83 -15.62 2.39
C MET A 203 1.77 -16.66 2.01
N ILE A 204 2.16 -17.91 1.69
CA ILE A 204 1.22 -19.00 1.47
C ILE A 204 0.45 -19.31 2.75
N ASP A 205 1.12 -19.33 3.92
CA ASP A 205 0.48 -19.52 5.20
C ASP A 205 -0.47 -18.37 5.52
N ALA A 206 -0.07 -17.12 5.25
CA ALA A 206 -0.94 -15.96 5.38
C ALA A 206 -2.19 -16.06 4.48
N CYS A 207 -2.04 -16.47 3.22
CA CYS A 207 -3.19 -16.70 2.34
C CYS A 207 -4.11 -17.81 2.86
N ARG A 208 -3.56 -18.87 3.47
CA ARG A 208 -4.35 -19.94 4.09
C ARG A 208 -5.14 -19.43 5.29
N ASP A 209 -4.49 -18.65 6.15
CA ASP A 209 -5.13 -18.05 7.32
C ASP A 209 -6.22 -17.06 6.89
N HIS A 210 -5.97 -16.26 5.85
CA HIS A 210 -6.96 -15.35 5.28
C HIS A 210 -8.17 -16.10 4.68
N ARG A 211 -7.92 -17.16 3.91
CA ARG A 211 -8.99 -18.05 3.40
C ARG A 211 -9.86 -18.59 4.53
N ALA A 212 -9.25 -19.03 5.63
CA ALA A 212 -9.96 -19.58 6.78
C ALA A 212 -10.86 -18.55 7.49
N THR A 213 -10.60 -17.25 7.34
CA THR A 213 -11.45 -16.19 7.89
C THR A 213 -12.71 -15.93 7.06
N GLY A 214 -12.76 -16.37 5.82
CA GLY A 214 -13.82 -16.04 4.84
C GLY A 214 -13.84 -14.55 4.42
N LYS A 215 -12.82 -13.77 4.79
CA LYS A 215 -12.71 -12.35 4.46
C LYS A 215 -11.69 -12.11 3.35
N ALA A 216 -11.96 -11.15 2.48
CA ALA A 216 -11.02 -10.74 1.44
C ALA A 216 -9.90 -9.84 2.01
N TYR A 217 -8.66 -10.24 1.78
CA TYR A 217 -7.46 -9.47 2.17
C TYR A 217 -6.72 -9.06 0.91
N TYR A 218 -6.94 -7.84 0.44
CA TYR A 218 -6.44 -7.38 -0.86
C TYR A 218 -4.92 -7.52 -1.03
N VAL A 219 -4.14 -7.35 0.03
CA VAL A 219 -2.67 -7.48 -0.02
C VAL A 219 -2.23 -8.88 -0.43
N SER A 220 -2.86 -9.93 0.14
CA SER A 220 -2.56 -11.31 -0.20
C SER A 220 -3.16 -11.74 -1.54
N LEU A 221 -4.29 -11.14 -1.94
CA LEU A 221 -4.87 -11.34 -3.27
C LEU A 221 -3.96 -10.74 -4.35
N LEU A 222 -3.50 -9.51 -4.15
CA LEU A 222 -2.53 -8.88 -5.05
C LEU A 222 -1.23 -9.68 -5.13
N TRP A 223 -0.69 -10.14 -3.97
CA TRP A 223 0.48 -11.00 -3.93
C TRP A 223 0.28 -12.30 -4.72
N SER A 224 -0.84 -12.99 -4.50
CA SER A 224 -1.12 -14.25 -5.20
C SER A 224 -1.26 -14.02 -6.71
N THR A 225 -1.92 -12.94 -7.13
CA THR A 225 -2.02 -12.55 -8.54
C THR A 225 -0.63 -12.32 -9.15
N LEU A 226 0.21 -11.51 -8.48
CA LEU A 226 1.58 -11.24 -8.92
C LEU A 226 2.40 -12.54 -9.07
N MET A 227 2.27 -13.47 -8.11
CA MET A 227 3.02 -14.72 -8.12
C MET A 227 2.49 -15.72 -9.14
N LEU A 228 1.17 -15.92 -9.22
CA LEU A 228 0.54 -16.90 -10.12
C LEU A 228 0.69 -16.51 -11.59
N GLN A 229 0.59 -15.23 -11.90
CA GLN A 229 0.74 -14.73 -13.27
C GLN A 229 2.20 -14.47 -13.66
N SER A 230 3.17 -14.74 -12.78
CA SER A 230 4.58 -14.35 -12.98
C SER A 230 4.73 -12.86 -13.29
N GLY A 231 3.87 -12.05 -12.69
CA GLY A 231 3.77 -10.62 -12.91
C GLY A 231 4.89 -9.82 -12.26
N LEU A 232 5.00 -8.58 -12.69
CA LEU A 232 5.98 -7.60 -12.21
C LEU A 232 5.26 -6.32 -11.79
N ALA A 233 5.86 -5.64 -10.82
CA ALA A 233 5.55 -4.26 -10.46
C ALA A 233 6.56 -3.31 -11.13
N ILE A 234 6.10 -2.13 -11.51
CA ILE A 234 6.96 -0.99 -11.87
C ILE A 234 7.26 -0.22 -10.60
N VAL A 235 8.55 0.02 -10.32
CA VAL A 235 9.03 0.79 -9.16
C VAL A 235 9.82 1.99 -9.64
N PRO A 236 9.53 3.22 -9.19
CA PRO A 236 10.33 4.39 -9.53
C PRO A 236 11.73 4.28 -8.92
N ALA A 237 12.76 4.70 -9.64
CA ALA A 237 14.15 4.68 -9.15
C ALA A 237 14.35 5.54 -7.90
N ARG A 238 13.44 6.49 -7.64
CA ARG A 238 13.41 7.32 -6.43
C ARG A 238 12.03 7.26 -5.81
N ASN A 239 11.98 7.14 -4.49
CA ASN A 239 10.71 7.11 -3.74
C ASN A 239 9.84 8.34 -4.04
N MET A 240 8.56 8.13 -4.35
CA MET A 240 7.61 9.20 -4.68
C MET A 240 6.47 9.33 -3.66
N VAL A 241 6.46 8.49 -2.61
CA VAL A 241 5.40 8.51 -1.60
C VAL A 241 6.00 8.49 -0.20
N THR A 242 5.56 9.41 0.65
CA THR A 242 5.85 9.39 2.09
C THR A 242 4.68 8.79 2.84
N ASN A 243 4.93 7.82 3.72
CA ASN A 243 3.89 7.21 4.55
C ASN A 243 3.91 7.78 5.97
N LEU A 244 2.78 8.28 6.43
CA LEU A 244 2.58 8.81 7.79
C LEU A 244 2.00 7.78 8.76
N GLY A 245 1.88 6.53 8.38
CA GLY A 245 1.19 5.47 9.14
C GLY A 245 1.85 5.05 10.45
N ALA A 246 3.05 5.56 10.77
CA ALA A 246 3.72 5.28 12.05
C ALA A 246 3.37 6.30 13.15
N VAL A 247 2.08 6.63 13.27
CA VAL A 247 1.54 7.51 14.33
C VAL A 247 0.72 6.72 15.34
N PRO A 248 0.55 7.19 16.58
CA PRO A 248 -0.35 6.58 17.55
C PRO A 248 -1.75 6.41 16.95
N GLY A 249 -2.31 5.20 17.05
CA GLY A 249 -3.63 4.88 16.48
C GLY A 249 -3.60 4.24 15.09
N SER A 250 -2.42 4.02 14.48
CA SER A 250 -2.32 3.27 13.23
C SER A 250 -2.67 1.79 13.40
N THR A 251 -3.24 1.18 12.36
CA THR A 251 -3.73 -0.20 12.41
C THR A 251 -2.58 -1.24 12.48
N HIS A 252 -1.44 -0.95 11.84
CA HIS A 252 -0.36 -1.92 11.66
C HIS A 252 0.91 -1.62 12.47
N TYR A 253 1.15 -0.37 12.84
CA TYR A 253 2.36 0.06 13.54
C TYR A 253 2.02 0.89 14.77
N GLY A 254 1.54 0.20 15.83
CA GLY A 254 1.29 0.82 17.14
C GLY A 254 2.57 1.15 17.93
N SER A 255 3.76 0.97 17.36
CA SER A 255 5.05 1.31 17.95
C SER A 255 5.45 2.73 17.56
N ASP A 256 5.84 3.50 18.55
CA ASP A 256 6.45 4.82 18.40
C ASP A 256 7.71 4.70 17.50
N LEU A 257 7.82 5.57 16.49
CA LEU A 257 8.98 5.67 15.59
C LEU A 257 10.31 5.61 16.35
N ASP A 258 10.33 6.18 17.53
CA ASP A 258 11.50 6.27 18.38
C ASP A 258 12.01 4.93 18.93
N THR A 259 11.16 3.92 19.01
CA THR A 259 11.53 2.57 19.45
C THR A 259 11.56 1.57 18.30
N MET A 260 11.27 2.04 17.10
CA MET A 260 11.32 1.23 15.89
C MET A 260 12.77 1.05 15.43
N PRO A 261 13.21 -0.17 15.08
CA PRO A 261 14.53 -0.42 14.49
C PRO A 261 14.82 0.48 13.29
N ARG A 262 16.04 0.97 13.17
CA ARG A 262 16.46 2.01 12.20
C ARG A 262 16.00 1.73 10.77
N ARG A 263 16.16 0.50 10.29
CA ARG A 263 15.77 0.13 8.91
C ARG A 263 14.26 0.24 8.68
N LEU A 264 13.44 -0.19 9.64
CA LEU A 264 11.98 -0.06 9.56
C LEU A 264 11.55 1.40 9.70
N ARG A 265 12.15 2.12 10.66
CA ARG A 265 11.86 3.54 10.88
C ARG A 265 12.15 4.36 9.62
N ARG A 266 13.23 4.05 8.88
CA ARG A 266 13.55 4.71 7.62
C ARG A 266 12.37 4.70 6.65
N MET A 267 11.64 3.62 6.53
CA MET A 267 10.50 3.51 5.61
C MET A 267 9.41 4.55 5.85
N PHE A 268 9.19 4.95 7.12
CA PHE A 268 8.22 5.97 7.50
C PHE A 268 8.79 7.40 7.50
N THR A 269 10.08 7.55 7.22
CA THR A 269 10.78 8.83 7.22
C THR A 269 11.41 9.15 5.87
N MET A 270 11.22 8.30 4.87
CA MET A 270 11.70 8.55 3.51
C MET A 270 11.02 9.77 2.91
N PRO A 271 11.79 10.68 2.30
CA PRO A 271 11.21 11.77 1.52
C PRO A 271 10.58 11.24 0.22
N ALA A 272 9.57 11.93 -0.25
CA ALA A 272 9.06 11.77 -1.61
C ALA A 272 9.85 12.70 -2.55
N TYR A 273 10.34 12.15 -3.64
CA TYR A 273 11.12 12.87 -4.65
C TYR A 273 10.25 13.20 -5.86
N GLU A 274 10.56 14.30 -6.52
CA GLU A 274 10.01 14.61 -7.84
C GLU A 274 10.88 13.95 -8.92
N LEU A 275 10.25 13.51 -10.01
CA LEU A 275 10.91 13.06 -11.22
C LEU A 275 10.92 14.16 -12.28
N ASN A 276 11.91 14.14 -13.15
CA ASN A 276 11.97 14.99 -14.32
C ASN A 276 11.31 14.29 -15.51
N PHE A 277 10.60 15.07 -16.35
CA PHE A 277 10.02 14.57 -17.60
C PHE A 277 10.73 15.19 -18.81
N PRO A 278 10.85 14.48 -19.95
CA PRO A 278 10.33 13.12 -20.18
C PRO A 278 11.12 12.05 -19.43
N LEU A 279 10.43 10.92 -19.10
CA LEU A 279 11.04 9.80 -18.38
C LEU A 279 12.02 9.02 -19.29
N LYS A 280 13.08 8.50 -18.68
CA LYS A 280 13.97 7.52 -19.31
C LYS A 280 13.44 6.10 -19.07
N HIS A 281 12.99 5.46 -20.13
CA HIS A 281 12.40 4.13 -20.07
C HIS A 281 13.42 3.02 -20.24
N PRO A 282 13.34 1.91 -19.44
CA PRO A 282 14.10 0.71 -19.72
C PRO A 282 13.63 0.10 -21.05
N PRO A 283 14.57 -0.36 -21.90
CA PRO A 283 14.23 -0.93 -23.22
C PRO A 283 13.58 -2.32 -23.12
N PHE A 284 13.73 -3.00 -22.00
CA PHE A 284 13.22 -4.36 -21.79
C PHE A 284 12.52 -4.48 -20.44
N VAL A 285 11.47 -5.31 -20.38
CA VAL A 285 10.78 -5.69 -19.15
C VAL A 285 11.47 -6.91 -18.56
N VAL A 286 12.44 -6.65 -17.69
CA VAL A 286 13.23 -7.68 -16.99
C VAL A 286 13.26 -7.35 -15.50
N GLU A 287 13.07 -8.36 -14.66
CA GLU A 287 13.09 -8.17 -13.19
C GLU A 287 14.47 -7.75 -12.69
N ASP A 288 14.52 -6.71 -11.88
CA ASP A 288 15.67 -6.39 -11.04
C ASP A 288 15.65 -7.25 -9.76
N VAL A 289 16.31 -8.40 -9.84
CA VAL A 289 16.40 -9.34 -8.71
C VAL A 289 17.23 -8.76 -7.57
N ALA A 290 18.23 -7.92 -7.87
CA ALA A 290 19.07 -7.32 -6.84
C ALA A 290 18.27 -6.35 -5.95
N TYR A 291 17.34 -5.59 -6.52
CA TYR A 291 16.39 -4.78 -5.75
C TYR A 291 15.55 -5.62 -4.81
N LYS A 292 14.93 -6.68 -5.32
CA LYS A 292 14.12 -7.59 -4.50
C LYS A 292 14.92 -8.17 -3.33
N GLU A 293 16.15 -8.59 -3.56
CA GLU A 293 17.06 -9.08 -2.52
C GLU A 293 17.38 -8.00 -1.46
N ALA A 294 17.60 -6.75 -1.88
CA ALA A 294 17.83 -5.65 -0.97
C ALA A 294 16.59 -5.40 -0.08
N VAL A 295 15.40 -5.41 -0.68
CA VAL A 295 14.14 -5.28 0.03
C VAL A 295 13.96 -6.42 1.04
N TYR A 296 14.27 -7.66 0.67
CA TYR A 296 14.20 -8.81 1.56
C TYR A 296 15.11 -8.65 2.78
N ARG A 297 16.31 -8.11 2.60
CA ARG A 297 17.20 -7.77 3.73
C ARG A 297 16.61 -6.66 4.60
N THR A 298 15.99 -5.66 3.99
CA THR A 298 15.36 -4.53 4.72
C THR A 298 14.20 -5.02 5.59
N TYR A 299 13.37 -5.93 5.08
CA TYR A 299 12.28 -6.54 5.85
C TYR A 299 12.74 -7.74 6.72
N ALA A 300 14.01 -8.14 6.64
CA ALA A 300 14.58 -9.34 7.27
C ALA A 300 13.89 -10.65 6.85
N LEU A 301 13.41 -10.69 5.62
CA LEU A 301 12.71 -11.83 5.05
C LEU A 301 13.75 -12.85 4.54
N GLY A 302 13.70 -14.09 5.02
CA GLY A 302 14.75 -15.09 4.72
C GLY A 302 16.11 -14.85 5.39
N HIS A 303 16.24 -13.80 6.22
CA HIS A 303 17.49 -13.42 6.86
C HIS A 303 17.40 -13.50 8.41
N PRO A 304 17.54 -14.71 9.02
CA PRO A 304 17.34 -14.89 10.45
C PRO A 304 18.26 -14.04 11.32
N TRP A 305 19.51 -13.85 10.92
CA TRP A 305 20.47 -13.02 11.65
C TRP A 305 20.13 -11.54 11.64
N ILE A 306 19.62 -11.04 10.52
CA ILE A 306 19.10 -9.65 10.43
C ILE A 306 17.89 -9.49 11.35
N LYS A 307 17.01 -10.50 11.40
CA LYS A 307 15.85 -10.53 12.30
C LYS A 307 16.26 -10.52 13.78
N VAL A 308 17.29 -11.29 14.13
CA VAL A 308 17.87 -11.29 15.49
C VAL A 308 18.45 -9.93 15.83
N GLY A 309 19.33 -9.37 14.96
CA GLY A 309 19.92 -8.05 15.15
C GLY A 309 18.87 -6.96 15.35
N ARG A 310 17.79 -6.98 14.54
CA ARG A 310 16.65 -6.07 14.65
C ARG A 310 15.91 -6.22 15.99
N SER A 311 15.73 -7.47 16.46
CA SER A 311 15.09 -7.71 17.77
C SER A 311 15.96 -7.22 18.93
N LEU A 312 17.30 -7.31 18.82
CA LEU A 312 18.22 -6.77 19.82
C LEU A 312 18.22 -5.25 19.81
N GLU A 313 18.20 -4.63 18.63
CA GLU A 313 18.08 -3.17 18.48
C GLU A 313 16.78 -2.65 19.11
N GLU A 314 15.64 -3.27 18.83
CA GLU A 314 14.35 -2.92 19.42
C GLU A 314 14.35 -3.07 20.95
N LEU A 315 14.94 -4.15 21.46
CA LEU A 315 15.12 -4.37 22.90
C LEU A 315 15.95 -3.24 23.52
N TRP A 316 17.10 -2.92 22.92
CA TRP A 316 17.99 -1.86 23.41
C TRP A 316 17.32 -0.49 23.41
N LEU A 317 16.59 -0.13 22.32
CA LEU A 317 15.84 1.11 22.23
C LEU A 317 14.76 1.23 23.32
N ASN A 318 14.04 0.14 23.61
CA ASN A 318 13.04 0.11 24.67
C ASN A 318 13.67 0.19 26.08
N LEU A 319 14.80 -0.48 26.30
CA LEU A 319 15.55 -0.40 27.57
C LEU A 319 16.05 1.02 27.82
N ARG A 320 16.69 1.66 26.82
CA ARG A 320 17.20 3.03 26.92
C ARG A 320 16.11 4.03 27.27
N ARG A 321 14.86 3.77 26.91
CA ARG A 321 13.70 4.63 27.14
C ARG A 321 12.86 4.22 28.37
N GLY A 322 13.33 3.26 29.16
CA GLY A 322 12.63 2.79 30.36
C GLY A 322 11.28 2.11 30.10
N ARG A 323 11.04 1.59 28.87
CA ARG A 323 9.77 0.97 28.47
C ARG A 323 9.70 -0.51 28.91
N PHE A 324 9.94 -0.79 30.18
CA PHE A 324 9.98 -2.18 30.72
C PHE A 324 8.67 -2.94 30.54
N LYS A 325 7.52 -2.25 30.56
CA LYS A 325 6.20 -2.90 30.33
C LYS A 325 6.09 -3.48 28.92
N VAL A 326 6.63 -2.80 27.90
CA VAL A 326 6.64 -3.28 26.50
C VAL A 326 7.53 -4.51 26.38
N ILE A 327 8.71 -4.48 26.99
CA ILE A 327 9.65 -5.61 27.01
C ILE A 327 9.03 -6.83 27.71
N ALA A 328 8.42 -6.64 28.87
CA ALA A 328 7.76 -7.72 29.61
C ALA A 328 6.62 -8.35 28.80
N LYS A 329 5.82 -7.52 28.09
CA LYS A 329 4.75 -8.00 27.21
C LYS A 329 5.31 -8.80 26.02
N ALA A 330 6.39 -8.32 25.38
CA ALA A 330 7.05 -9.01 24.28
C ALA A 330 7.65 -10.38 24.72
N LEU A 331 8.28 -10.43 25.88
CA LEU A 331 8.81 -11.67 26.46
C LEU A 331 7.70 -12.66 26.77
N ARG A 332 6.60 -12.22 27.43
CA ARG A 332 5.44 -13.09 27.69
C ARG A 332 4.88 -13.70 26.41
N ARG A 333 4.66 -12.89 25.35
CA ARG A 333 4.19 -13.40 24.05
C ARG A 333 5.13 -14.45 23.45
N ARG A 334 6.46 -14.29 23.56
CA ARG A 334 7.43 -15.27 23.08
C ARG A 334 7.36 -16.57 23.90
N ILE A 335 7.23 -16.47 25.23
CA ILE A 335 7.08 -17.62 26.11
C ILE A 335 5.76 -18.36 25.83
N ASP A 336 4.66 -17.62 25.66
CA ASP A 336 3.35 -18.21 25.36
C ASP A 336 3.33 -18.89 23.99
N LYS A 337 4.01 -18.32 23.00
CA LYS A 337 4.21 -18.96 21.70
C LYS A 337 5.06 -20.24 21.81
N TRP A 338 6.13 -20.20 22.58
CA TRP A 338 6.98 -21.39 22.82
C TRP A 338 6.22 -22.48 23.57
N ARG A 339 5.32 -22.11 24.47
CA ARG A 339 4.43 -23.04 25.21
C ARG A 339 3.21 -23.52 24.41
N GLY A 340 3.10 -23.18 23.13
CA GLY A 340 1.96 -23.56 22.28
C GLY A 340 0.61 -22.95 22.66
N LYS A 341 0.60 -21.92 23.53
CA LYS A 341 -0.63 -21.27 24.01
C LYS A 341 -1.21 -20.23 23.04
N VAL A 342 -0.48 -19.84 22.00
CA VAL A 342 -0.94 -18.86 20.99
C VAL A 342 -0.81 -19.52 19.62
N LYS A 343 -1.95 -19.75 18.95
CA LYS A 343 -2.00 -20.08 17.54
C LYS A 343 -1.51 -18.87 16.73
N HIS A 344 -0.89 -19.13 15.60
CA HIS A 344 -0.49 -18.08 14.65
C HIS A 344 -1.72 -17.28 14.23
N THR A 345 -1.80 -16.01 14.65
CA THR A 345 -2.67 -14.97 14.11
C THR A 345 -1.84 -14.01 13.30
#